data_1593def8927b8fdb648f819e946a4c02
#
_entry.id   1593def8927b8fdb648f819e946a4c02
#
_cell.length_a   1.000
_cell.length_b   1.000
_cell.length_c   1.000
_cell.angle_alpha   90.00
_cell.angle_beta   90.00
_cell.angle_gamma   90.00
#
_symmetry.space_group_name_H-M   'P 1'
#
loop_
_entity.id
_entity.type
_entity.pdbx_description
1 polymer ?
#
loop_
_entity_poly.entity_id
_entity_poly.type
_entity_poly.pdbx_seq_one_letter_code
_entity_poly.pdbx_strand_id
1 'polypeptide(L)'
;EFFKKGEKRYNRYINELKKIGINENDITVCNCYSDSKEKLKDIIKKSNVILLPGGNPEMFFSKVVHGTEILYDIKHYKGIIIGESAGTELQLKRYFITAKNNFYKYFSFYDGFGVIDDPFYIDVHTINNSRYLSKLQKVANEKSQNVYAIYDDGAMIYNRDTEEIEL
;
A
#
# COMPACT_ATOMS: atom_id res chain seq x y z
N GLU A 1 1.68 -2.72 15.31
CA GLU A 1 0.42 -2.53 16.06
C GLU A 1 -0.71 -3.20 15.32
N PHE A 2 -1.54 -3.95 16.03
CA PHE A 2 -2.62 -4.72 15.44
C PHE A 2 -3.85 -3.85 15.24
N PHE A 3 -4.51 -4.03 14.08
CA PHE A 3 -5.73 -3.33 13.73
C PHE A 3 -6.91 -4.06 14.40
N LYS A 4 -7.26 -3.68 15.63
CA LYS A 4 -8.34 -4.30 16.39
C LYS A 4 -9.58 -3.41 16.44
N LYS A 5 -10.76 -4.02 16.39
CA LYS A 5 -12.02 -3.32 16.57
C LYS A 5 -12.02 -2.54 17.90
N GLY A 6 -12.37 -1.25 17.84
CA GLY A 6 -12.37 -0.35 18.98
C GLY A 6 -11.07 0.42 19.22
N GLU A 7 -9.97 0.07 18.57
CA GLU A 7 -8.73 0.85 18.66
C GLU A 7 -8.83 2.16 17.86
N LYS A 8 -8.07 3.17 18.27
CA LYS A 8 -8.09 4.51 17.67
C LYS A 8 -7.88 4.46 16.15
N ARG A 9 -6.95 3.63 15.70
CA ARG A 9 -6.62 3.49 14.27
C ARG A 9 -7.76 2.80 13.50
N TYR A 10 -8.33 1.74 14.04
CA TYR A 10 -9.52 1.08 13.47
C TYR A 10 -10.65 2.09 13.32
N ASN A 11 -11.01 2.79 14.41
CA ASN A 11 -12.11 3.76 14.41
C ASN A 11 -11.89 4.89 13.41
N ARG A 12 -10.63 5.33 13.21
CA ARG A 12 -10.30 6.33 12.19
C ARG A 12 -10.69 5.84 10.80
N TYR A 13 -10.23 4.66 10.38
CA TYR A 13 -10.55 4.13 9.04
C TYR A 13 -12.06 3.91 8.85
N ILE A 14 -12.73 3.32 9.82
CA ILE A 14 -14.17 3.11 9.75
C ILE A 14 -14.91 4.44 9.59
N ASN A 15 -14.54 5.45 10.37
CA ASN A 15 -15.17 6.76 10.30
C ASN A 15 -14.92 7.47 8.96
N GLU A 16 -13.71 7.38 8.40
CA GLU A 16 -13.41 7.96 7.09
C GLU A 16 -14.20 7.26 5.97
N LEU A 17 -14.29 5.94 6.00
CA LEU A 17 -15.11 5.20 5.03
C LEU A 17 -16.61 5.53 5.16
N LYS A 18 -17.11 5.70 6.38
CA LYS A 18 -18.51 6.14 6.61
C LYS A 18 -18.79 7.53 6.08
N LYS A 19 -17.84 8.47 6.18
CA LYS A 19 -18.00 9.83 5.63
C LYS A 19 -18.22 9.85 4.12
N ILE A 20 -17.64 8.90 3.40
CA ILE A 20 -17.82 8.75 1.95
C ILE A 20 -18.99 7.83 1.59
N GLY A 21 -19.83 7.47 2.55
CA GLY A 21 -21.08 6.74 2.33
C GLY A 21 -20.97 5.21 2.40
N ILE A 22 -19.85 4.62 2.78
CA ILE A 22 -19.72 3.18 2.96
C ILE A 22 -20.36 2.77 4.28
N ASN A 23 -21.29 1.77 4.22
CA ASN A 23 -21.94 1.26 5.41
C ASN A 23 -20.95 0.38 6.21
N GLU A 24 -20.95 0.54 7.53
CA GLU A 24 -20.06 -0.24 8.42
C GLU A 24 -20.27 -1.77 8.28
N ASN A 25 -21.49 -2.21 7.97
CA ASN A 25 -21.80 -3.63 7.74
C ASN A 25 -21.13 -4.19 6.48
N ASP A 26 -20.75 -3.34 5.53
CA ASP A 26 -20.06 -3.73 4.30
C ASP A 26 -18.52 -3.74 4.47
N ILE A 27 -18.04 -3.41 5.68
CA ILE A 27 -16.60 -3.36 5.98
C ILE A 27 -16.21 -4.60 6.78
N THR A 28 -15.34 -5.42 6.21
CA THR A 28 -14.73 -6.56 6.89
C THR A 28 -13.26 -6.27 7.18
N VAL A 29 -12.87 -6.28 8.44
CA VAL A 29 -11.46 -6.09 8.84
C VAL A 29 -10.78 -7.44 8.97
N CYS A 30 -9.67 -7.59 8.22
CA CYS A 30 -8.80 -8.75 8.24
C CYS A 30 -7.61 -8.51 9.17
N ASN A 31 -7.24 -9.53 9.94
CA ASN A 31 -6.05 -9.50 10.76
C ASN A 31 -5.10 -10.63 10.34
N CYS A 32 -4.08 -10.27 9.54
CA CYS A 32 -3.07 -11.23 9.06
C CYS A 32 -2.26 -11.93 10.17
N TYR A 33 -2.42 -11.54 11.42
CA TYR A 33 -1.74 -12.17 12.56
C TYR A 33 -2.59 -13.22 13.29
N SER A 34 -3.91 -13.15 13.18
CA SER A 34 -4.82 -14.02 13.94
C SER A 34 -5.85 -14.74 13.07
N ASP A 35 -6.17 -14.23 11.90
CA ASP A 35 -7.12 -14.86 10.99
C ASP A 35 -6.45 -16.02 10.25
N SER A 36 -7.20 -17.12 10.02
CA SER A 36 -6.69 -18.23 9.24
C SER A 36 -6.57 -17.87 7.76
N LYS A 37 -5.71 -18.58 7.05
CA LYS A 37 -5.51 -18.44 5.59
C LYS A 37 -6.82 -18.59 4.83
N GLU A 38 -7.61 -19.61 5.18
CA GLU A 38 -8.90 -19.91 4.54
C GLU A 38 -9.87 -18.74 4.72
N LYS A 39 -9.97 -18.19 5.94
CA LYS A 39 -10.80 -17.03 6.25
C LYS A 39 -10.38 -15.81 5.42
N LEU A 40 -9.06 -15.53 5.37
CA LEU A 40 -8.53 -14.40 4.61
C LEU A 40 -8.82 -14.53 3.11
N LYS A 41 -8.62 -15.71 2.54
CA LYS A 41 -8.94 -16.01 1.14
C LYS A 41 -10.43 -15.84 0.83
N ASP A 42 -11.29 -16.34 1.70
CA ASP A 42 -12.75 -16.20 1.54
C ASP A 42 -13.19 -14.73 1.55
N ILE A 43 -12.63 -13.93 2.46
CA ILE A 43 -12.87 -12.47 2.52
C ILE A 43 -12.40 -11.78 1.26
N ILE A 44 -11.16 -12.03 0.82
CA ILE A 44 -10.59 -11.44 -0.42
C ILE A 44 -11.51 -11.77 -1.60
N LYS A 45 -11.92 -13.03 -1.75
CA LYS A 45 -12.79 -13.47 -2.85
C LYS A 45 -14.17 -12.80 -2.87
N LYS A 46 -14.72 -12.47 -1.72
CA LYS A 46 -16.05 -11.85 -1.57
C LYS A 46 -16.02 -10.32 -1.60
N SER A 47 -14.85 -9.72 -1.48
CA SER A 47 -14.69 -8.27 -1.45
C SER A 47 -14.72 -7.67 -2.86
N ASN A 48 -15.22 -6.45 -3.00
CA ASN A 48 -15.09 -5.63 -4.21
C ASN A 48 -13.91 -4.69 -4.14
N VAL A 49 -13.48 -4.34 -2.93
CA VAL A 49 -12.36 -3.44 -2.65
C VAL A 49 -11.48 -4.03 -1.56
N ILE A 50 -10.18 -3.97 -1.74
CA ILE A 50 -9.18 -4.27 -0.71
C ILE A 50 -8.52 -2.97 -0.30
N LEU A 51 -8.53 -2.63 0.99
CA LEU A 51 -7.76 -1.53 1.55
C LEU A 51 -6.48 -2.07 2.22
N LEU A 52 -5.33 -1.66 1.72
CA LEU A 52 -4.02 -1.92 2.31
C LEU A 52 -3.61 -0.72 3.16
N PRO A 53 -3.62 -0.84 4.49
CA PRO A 53 -3.34 0.29 5.37
C PRO A 53 -1.86 0.67 5.40
N GLY A 54 -1.57 1.89 5.80
CA GLY A 54 -0.23 2.33 6.11
C GLY A 54 0.38 1.63 7.34
N GLY A 55 1.65 1.84 7.61
CA GLY A 55 2.36 1.28 8.76
C GLY A 55 3.78 0.85 8.43
N ASN A 56 4.23 -0.28 9.00
CA ASN A 56 5.53 -0.85 8.69
C ASN A 56 5.40 -1.81 7.50
N PRO A 57 5.93 -1.47 6.31
CA PRO A 57 5.77 -2.28 5.10
C PRO A 57 6.49 -3.63 5.19
N GLU A 58 7.67 -3.70 5.82
CA GLU A 58 8.43 -4.95 5.95
C GLU A 58 7.69 -5.97 6.81
N MET A 59 7.10 -5.53 7.93
CA MET A 59 6.27 -6.40 8.77
C MET A 59 5.02 -6.85 8.04
N PHE A 60 4.37 -5.97 7.29
CA PHE A 60 3.17 -6.31 6.54
C PHE A 60 3.51 -7.30 5.41
N PHE A 61 4.55 -7.01 4.63
CA PHE A 61 5.05 -7.91 3.58
C PHE A 61 5.34 -9.31 4.14
N SER A 62 6.16 -9.38 5.20
CA SER A 62 6.52 -10.65 5.82
C SER A 62 5.29 -11.46 6.27
N LYS A 63 4.27 -10.81 6.83
CA LYS A 63 3.05 -11.49 7.27
C LYS A 63 2.21 -11.99 6.10
N VAL A 64 2.06 -11.23 5.04
CA VAL A 64 1.32 -11.63 3.84
C VAL A 64 2.03 -12.78 3.11
N VAL A 65 3.34 -12.67 2.95
CA VAL A 65 4.13 -13.65 2.17
C VAL A 65 4.38 -14.93 2.96
N HIS A 66 4.84 -14.82 4.19
CA HIS A 66 5.31 -15.97 4.99
C HIS A 66 4.30 -16.44 6.04
N GLY A 67 3.43 -15.54 6.52
CA GLY A 67 2.50 -15.86 7.60
C GLY A 67 1.15 -16.40 7.13
N THR A 68 0.60 -15.87 6.05
CA THR A 68 -0.77 -16.19 5.60
C THR A 68 -0.84 -16.81 4.22
N GLU A 69 0.21 -16.73 3.43
CA GLU A 69 0.29 -17.23 2.05
C GLU A 69 -0.85 -16.72 1.12
N ILE A 70 -1.36 -15.51 1.41
CA ILE A 70 -2.43 -14.89 0.59
C ILE A 70 -1.88 -13.96 -0.51
N LEU A 71 -0.55 -13.92 -0.68
CA LEU A 71 0.09 -13.08 -1.68
C LEU A 71 -0.47 -13.34 -3.09
N TYR A 72 -0.66 -14.64 -3.42
CA TYR A 72 -1.23 -15.02 -4.72
C TYR A 72 -2.62 -14.42 -4.92
N ASP A 73 -3.47 -14.48 -3.90
CA ASP A 73 -4.84 -13.98 -3.97
C ASP A 73 -4.89 -12.45 -4.11
N ILE A 74 -4.00 -11.72 -3.40
CA ILE A 74 -3.88 -10.26 -3.52
C ILE A 74 -3.36 -9.89 -4.92
N LYS A 75 -2.31 -10.55 -5.39
CA LYS A 75 -1.70 -10.26 -6.70
C LYS A 75 -2.66 -10.46 -7.87
N HIS A 76 -3.50 -11.49 -7.80
CA HIS A 76 -4.46 -11.84 -8.85
C HIS A 76 -5.87 -11.28 -8.59
N TYR A 77 -6.03 -10.45 -7.59
CA TYR A 77 -7.32 -9.84 -7.28
C TYR A 77 -7.78 -8.92 -8.41
N LYS A 78 -9.05 -9.07 -8.82
CA LYS A 78 -9.61 -8.36 -9.98
C LYS A 78 -10.41 -7.10 -9.62
N GLY A 79 -10.65 -6.87 -8.33
CA GLY A 79 -11.32 -5.66 -7.85
C GLY A 79 -10.36 -4.50 -7.65
N ILE A 80 -10.83 -3.50 -6.94
CA ILE A 80 -10.05 -2.29 -6.61
C ILE A 80 -9.15 -2.56 -5.41
N ILE A 81 -7.89 -2.16 -5.50
CA ILE A 81 -6.96 -2.16 -4.37
C ILE A 81 -6.61 -0.72 -4.04
N ILE A 82 -6.91 -0.29 -2.82
CA ILE A 82 -6.57 1.03 -2.31
C ILE A 82 -5.38 0.87 -1.36
N GLY A 83 -4.30 1.61 -1.60
CA GLY A 83 -3.15 1.66 -0.70
C GLY A 83 -3.04 2.99 0.02
N GLU A 84 -2.74 2.98 1.30
CA GLU A 84 -2.37 4.16 2.07
C GLU A 84 -0.91 4.02 2.53
N SER A 85 -0.06 4.99 2.24
CA SER A 85 1.34 5.02 2.70
C SER A 85 2.08 3.71 2.34
N ALA A 86 2.53 2.93 3.33
CA ALA A 86 3.13 1.61 3.13
C ALA A 86 2.28 0.67 2.26
N GLY A 87 0.94 0.74 2.38
CA GLY A 87 0.04 -0.04 1.54
C GLY A 87 0.08 0.37 0.07
N THR A 88 0.42 1.63 -0.24
CA THR A 88 0.67 2.10 -1.60
C THR A 88 1.97 1.49 -2.15
N GLU A 89 3.06 1.62 -1.41
CA GLU A 89 4.38 1.11 -1.80
C GLU A 89 4.36 -0.41 -2.03
N LEU A 90 3.68 -1.15 -1.17
CA LEU A 90 3.58 -2.61 -1.23
C LEU A 90 2.84 -3.14 -2.48
N GLN A 91 2.03 -2.33 -3.17
CA GLN A 91 1.41 -2.76 -4.42
C GLN A 91 2.43 -2.96 -5.54
N LEU A 92 3.54 -2.21 -5.52
CA LEU A 92 4.61 -2.34 -6.50
C LEU A 92 5.31 -3.71 -6.36
N LYS A 93 5.94 -4.17 -7.45
CA LYS A 93 6.86 -5.32 -7.39
C LYS A 93 8.09 -5.01 -6.55
N ARG A 94 8.57 -3.78 -6.68
CA ARG A 94 9.71 -3.26 -5.90
C ARG A 94 9.49 -1.80 -5.56
N TYR A 95 9.75 -1.43 -4.33
CA TYR A 95 9.63 -0.05 -3.87
C TYR A 95 10.92 0.39 -3.18
N PHE A 96 11.05 1.67 -2.91
CA PHE A 96 12.15 2.21 -2.10
C PHE A 96 11.60 3.05 -0.94
N ILE A 97 12.38 3.12 0.11
CA ILE A 97 12.11 4.04 1.23
C ILE A 97 13.27 5.01 1.33
N THR A 98 12.95 6.29 1.35
CA THR A 98 13.93 7.35 1.62
C THR A 98 14.15 7.48 3.12
N ALA A 99 15.34 7.95 3.52
CA ALA A 99 15.63 8.26 4.92
C ALA A 99 14.85 9.53 5.35
N LYS A 100 13.58 9.38 5.69
CA LYS A 100 12.67 10.48 6.06
C LYS A 100 12.52 10.68 7.56
N ASN A 101 12.71 9.63 8.35
CA ASN A 101 12.39 9.63 9.77
C ASN A 101 13.39 8.77 10.57
N ASN A 102 13.17 8.69 11.87
CA ASN A 102 14.04 7.92 12.77
C ASN A 102 13.97 6.39 12.56
N PHE A 103 12.96 5.88 11.84
CA PHE A 103 12.81 4.45 11.54
C PHE A 103 13.70 4.02 10.38
N TYR A 104 13.73 4.81 9.29
CA TYR A 104 14.50 4.50 8.10
C TYR A 104 15.69 5.48 8.01
N LYS A 105 16.82 5.03 8.50
CA LYS A 105 18.06 5.85 8.53
C LYS A 105 18.74 5.92 7.17
N TYR A 106 18.47 4.93 6.30
CA TYR A 106 19.15 4.80 5.02
C TYR A 106 18.12 4.63 3.90
N PHE A 107 18.49 5.08 2.71
CA PHE A 107 17.76 4.77 1.49
C PHE A 107 17.95 3.28 1.16
N SER A 108 16.86 2.58 0.90
CA SER A 108 16.89 1.16 0.55
C SER A 108 15.75 0.77 -0.36
N PHE A 109 15.99 -0.25 -1.20
CA PHE A 109 14.96 -0.90 -1.99
C PHE A 109 14.45 -2.15 -1.29
N TYR A 110 13.17 -2.43 -1.46
CA TYR A 110 12.47 -3.56 -0.89
C TYR A 110 11.56 -4.22 -1.93
N ASP A 111 11.23 -5.48 -1.73
CA ASP A 111 10.25 -6.19 -2.55
C ASP A 111 8.84 -5.92 -2.04
N GLY A 112 7.90 -5.67 -2.97
CA GLY A 112 6.48 -5.52 -2.69
C GLY A 112 5.67 -6.72 -3.15
N PHE A 113 4.35 -6.58 -3.15
CA PHE A 113 3.44 -7.67 -3.53
C PHE A 113 3.42 -7.96 -5.03
N GLY A 114 3.85 -7.01 -5.87
CA GLY A 114 3.83 -7.14 -7.32
C GLY A 114 2.42 -7.20 -7.90
N VAL A 115 1.50 -6.46 -7.31
CA VAL A 115 0.17 -6.18 -7.88
C VAL A 115 0.32 -5.32 -9.13
N ILE A 116 1.26 -4.37 -9.06
CA ILE A 116 1.71 -3.50 -10.14
C ILE A 116 3.11 -3.95 -10.50
N ASP A 117 3.31 -4.45 -11.73
CA ASP A 117 4.60 -4.94 -12.24
C ASP A 117 5.23 -3.97 -13.26
N ASP A 118 4.68 -2.76 -13.40
CA ASP A 118 5.19 -1.74 -14.30
C ASP A 118 6.48 -1.12 -13.80
N PRO A 119 7.31 -0.62 -14.73
CA PRO A 119 8.62 -0.08 -14.44
C PRO A 119 8.54 1.37 -13.92
N PHE A 120 7.89 1.60 -12.80
CA PHE A 120 7.90 2.89 -12.11
C PHE A 120 7.99 2.72 -10.59
N TYR A 121 8.25 3.80 -9.91
CA TYR A 121 8.27 3.88 -8.45
C TYR A 121 7.28 4.91 -7.94
N ILE A 122 6.86 4.73 -6.70
CA ILE A 122 6.03 5.70 -5.97
C ILE A 122 6.80 6.12 -4.73
N ASP A 123 6.85 7.43 -4.46
CA ASP A 123 7.27 8.00 -3.20
C ASP A 123 6.06 8.58 -2.50
N VAL A 124 5.76 8.11 -1.30
CA VAL A 124 4.65 8.60 -0.47
C VAL A 124 5.16 9.56 0.60
N HIS A 125 4.29 10.43 1.12
CA HIS A 125 4.69 11.49 2.06
C HIS A 125 5.81 12.37 1.49
N THR A 126 5.72 12.69 0.23
CA THR A 126 6.73 13.50 -0.47
C THR A 126 6.88 14.86 0.19
N ILE A 127 8.13 15.28 0.38
CA ILE A 127 8.46 16.58 0.96
C ILE A 127 8.75 17.56 -0.17
N ASN A 128 7.98 18.65 -0.26
CA ASN A 128 8.16 19.67 -1.28
C ASN A 128 9.36 20.58 -0.97
N ASN A 129 10.56 20.05 -1.12
CA ASN A 129 11.78 20.85 -1.13
C ASN A 129 12.78 20.34 -2.17
N SER A 130 13.59 21.23 -2.70
CA SER A 130 14.52 20.93 -3.80
C SER A 130 15.52 19.81 -3.48
N ARG A 131 16.03 19.76 -2.25
CA ARG A 131 16.98 18.73 -1.81
C ARG A 131 16.33 17.33 -1.80
N TYR A 132 15.08 17.26 -1.37
CA TYR A 132 14.34 15.99 -1.35
C TYR A 132 13.99 15.54 -2.78
N LEU A 133 13.41 16.44 -3.58
CA LEU A 133 13.04 16.15 -4.96
C LEU A 133 14.25 15.77 -5.82
N SER A 134 15.44 16.37 -5.58
CA SER A 134 16.68 15.96 -6.26
C SER A 134 17.07 14.51 -5.96
N LYS A 135 16.75 13.97 -4.77
CA LYS A 135 16.97 12.54 -4.47
C LYS A 135 16.07 11.65 -5.29
N LEU A 136 14.78 12.02 -5.43
CA LEU A 136 13.82 11.27 -6.26
C LEU A 136 14.26 11.30 -7.73
N GLN A 137 14.67 12.46 -8.23
CA GLN A 137 15.20 12.60 -9.59
C GLN A 137 16.43 11.72 -9.82
N LYS A 138 17.31 11.62 -8.82
CA LYS A 138 18.46 10.71 -8.90
C LYS A 138 18.03 9.25 -9.03
N VAL A 139 17.02 8.82 -8.26
CA VAL A 139 16.46 7.46 -8.38
C VAL A 139 15.90 7.24 -9.78
N ALA A 140 15.10 8.18 -10.29
CA ALA A 140 14.52 8.09 -11.62
C ALA A 140 15.60 7.93 -12.70
N ASN A 141 16.66 8.74 -12.63
CA ASN A 141 17.76 8.69 -13.60
C ASN A 141 18.58 7.39 -13.49
N GLU A 142 18.94 6.97 -12.27
CA GLU A 142 19.75 5.76 -12.05
C GLU A 142 19.01 4.47 -12.45
N LYS A 143 17.68 4.46 -12.32
CA LYS A 143 16.85 3.32 -12.68
C LYS A 143 16.27 3.41 -14.09
N SER A 144 16.37 4.57 -14.74
CA SER A 144 15.69 4.86 -16.00
C SER A 144 14.20 4.58 -15.93
N GLN A 145 13.57 4.96 -14.81
CA GLN A 145 12.17 4.72 -14.51
C GLN A 145 11.54 5.96 -13.88
N ASN A 146 10.25 6.17 -14.11
CA ASN A 146 9.52 7.26 -13.49
C ASN A 146 9.41 7.06 -11.97
N VAL A 147 9.41 8.17 -11.24
CA VAL A 147 9.08 8.22 -9.82
C VAL A 147 7.89 9.15 -9.63
N TYR A 148 6.76 8.62 -9.23
CA TYR A 148 5.55 9.38 -8.90
C TYR A 148 5.63 9.80 -7.44
N ALA A 149 5.65 11.12 -7.22
CA ALA A 149 5.78 11.72 -5.90
C ALA A 149 4.40 12.11 -5.38
N ILE A 150 3.89 11.36 -4.40
CA ILE A 150 2.55 11.58 -3.82
C ILE A 150 2.69 12.33 -2.49
N TYR A 151 2.06 13.50 -2.41
CA TYR A 151 1.93 14.29 -1.19
C TYR A 151 0.84 13.73 -0.27
N ASP A 152 0.74 14.22 0.96
CA ASP A 152 -0.24 13.71 1.93
C ASP A 152 -1.70 13.98 1.54
N ASP A 153 -1.94 14.97 0.70
CA ASP A 153 -3.24 15.32 0.12
C ASP A 153 -3.42 14.85 -1.34
N GLY A 154 -2.45 14.12 -1.88
CA GLY A 154 -2.46 13.59 -3.23
C GLY A 154 -2.94 12.15 -3.32
N ALA A 155 -3.38 11.75 -4.51
CA ALA A 155 -3.72 10.39 -4.84
C ALA A 155 -3.25 10.05 -6.26
N MET A 156 -3.12 8.76 -6.55
CA MET A 156 -2.81 8.24 -7.88
C MET A 156 -3.74 7.08 -8.16
N ILE A 157 -4.37 7.08 -9.33
CA ILE A 157 -5.15 5.97 -9.85
C ILE A 157 -4.33 5.31 -10.96
N TYR A 158 -4.16 4.00 -10.84
CA TYR A 158 -3.50 3.17 -11.84
C TYR A 158 -4.46 2.09 -12.35
N ASN A 159 -4.74 2.12 -13.65
CA ASN A 159 -5.54 1.11 -14.31
C ASN A 159 -4.62 -0.03 -14.81
N ARG A 160 -4.73 -1.21 -14.19
CA ARG A 160 -3.87 -2.36 -14.53
C ARG A 160 -4.13 -2.96 -15.91
N ASP A 161 -5.29 -2.73 -16.50
CA ASP A 161 -5.65 -3.30 -17.80
C ASP A 161 -5.19 -2.39 -18.96
N THR A 162 -5.21 -1.07 -18.76
CA THR A 162 -4.81 -0.08 -19.79
C THR A 162 -3.45 0.54 -19.51
N GLU A 163 -2.85 0.30 -18.35
CA GLU A 163 -1.60 0.90 -17.87
C GLU A 163 -1.66 2.44 -17.74
N GLU A 164 -2.87 3.00 -17.73
CA GLU A 164 -3.09 4.44 -17.61
C GLU A 164 -2.97 4.90 -16.16
N ILE A 165 -2.39 6.09 -15.99
CA ILE A 165 -2.20 6.76 -14.71
C ILE A 165 -2.94 8.08 -14.69
N GLU A 166 -3.69 8.34 -13.61
CA GLU A 166 -4.32 9.60 -13.27
C GLU A 166 -3.79 10.09 -11.91
N LEU A 167 -3.43 11.39 -11.83
CA LEU A 167 -2.84 12.05 -10.66
C LEU A 167 -3.76 13.12 -10.09
#